data_63fe2896ac548f8894148063a13927d1
#
_entry.id   63fe2896ac548f8894148063a13927d1
#
_cell.length_a   1.000
_cell.length_b   1.000
_cell.length_c   1.000
_cell.angle_alpha   90.00
_cell.angle_beta   90.00
_cell.angle_gamma   90.00
#
_symmetry.space_group_name_H-M   'P 1'
#
loop_
_entity.id
_entity.type
_entity.pdbx_description
1 polymer ?
#
loop_
_entity_poly.entity_id
_entity_poly.type
_entity_poly.pdbx_seq_one_letter_code
_entity_poly.pdbx_strand_id
1 'polypeptide(L)'
;MNRVLVTGGRGLVGSAVRALEREYPQLEFIYSGHRNHDLTKESEVRRLFDQHKPDYVIHTAARVGGIGRNLSTPAEQYYCNILMNSYVIHYAHLYGVKKLLAFSSVCAFPAGAESLSEDALHDGEPYPAHHSYAYSKRMVDVQIGAYKKQHGVNYLSLIHI
;
A
#
# COMPACT_ATOMS: atom_id res chain seq x y z
N MET A 1 -22.83 -6.28 -7.47
CA MET A 1 -21.89 -6.76 -6.45
C MET A 1 -20.74 -5.78 -6.39
N ASN A 2 -20.30 -5.34 -5.20
CA ASN A 2 -19.15 -4.45 -5.08
C ASN A 2 -17.86 -5.22 -5.29
N ARG A 3 -16.91 -4.62 -6.01
CA ARG A 3 -15.61 -5.20 -6.36
C ARG A 3 -14.52 -4.72 -5.42
N VAL A 4 -13.76 -5.66 -4.85
CA VAL A 4 -12.63 -5.39 -3.96
C VAL A 4 -11.33 -5.81 -4.65
N LEU A 5 -10.52 -4.86 -5.06
CA LEU A 5 -9.19 -5.14 -5.59
C LEU A 5 -8.20 -5.32 -4.45
N VAL A 6 -7.58 -6.48 -4.38
CA VAL A 6 -6.50 -6.79 -3.43
C VAL A 6 -5.17 -6.86 -4.18
N THR A 7 -4.35 -5.83 -4.07
CA THR A 7 -3.00 -5.87 -4.62
C THR A 7 -2.07 -6.63 -3.66
N GLY A 8 -1.05 -7.29 -4.18
CA GLY A 8 -0.22 -8.15 -3.33
C GLY A 8 -0.95 -9.43 -2.85
N GLY A 9 -1.97 -9.85 -3.58
CA GLY A 9 -2.88 -10.95 -3.23
C GLY A 9 -2.26 -12.33 -2.99
N ARG A 10 -0.94 -12.49 -3.21
CA ARG A 10 -0.16 -13.72 -2.90
C ARG A 10 0.77 -13.54 -1.72
N GLY A 11 0.86 -12.33 -1.15
CA GLY A 11 1.62 -12.05 0.06
C GLY A 11 0.90 -12.53 1.33
N LEU A 12 1.53 -12.34 2.48
CA LEU A 12 0.98 -12.75 3.78
C LEU A 12 -0.42 -12.19 4.01
N VAL A 13 -0.56 -10.87 3.96
CA VAL A 13 -1.86 -10.19 4.20
C VAL A 13 -2.87 -10.52 3.10
N GLY A 14 -2.46 -10.50 1.83
CA GLY A 14 -3.35 -10.85 0.71
C GLY A 14 -3.89 -12.27 0.79
N SER A 15 -3.10 -13.22 1.28
CA SER A 15 -3.52 -14.60 1.53
C SER A 15 -4.50 -14.70 2.70
N ALA A 16 -4.31 -13.91 3.76
CA ALA A 16 -5.24 -13.83 4.88
C ALA A 16 -6.61 -13.27 4.43
N VAL A 17 -6.61 -12.21 3.62
CA VAL A 17 -7.85 -11.68 3.03
C VAL A 17 -8.56 -12.75 2.20
N ARG A 18 -7.81 -13.53 1.40
CA ARG A 18 -8.37 -14.62 0.60
C ARG A 18 -9.01 -15.72 1.45
N ALA A 19 -8.44 -16.03 2.60
CA ALA A 19 -9.01 -17.03 3.50
C ALA A 19 -10.37 -16.62 4.06
N LEU A 20 -10.60 -15.31 4.22
CA LEU A 20 -11.85 -14.74 4.72
C LEU A 20 -12.89 -14.44 3.62
N GLU A 21 -12.54 -14.59 2.34
CA GLU A 21 -13.40 -14.23 1.21
C GLU A 21 -14.80 -14.88 1.29
N ARG A 22 -14.86 -16.13 1.74
CA ARG A 22 -16.13 -16.90 1.85
C ARG A 22 -17.10 -16.32 2.87
N GLU A 23 -16.62 -15.52 3.82
CA GLU A 23 -17.44 -14.84 4.82
C GLU A 23 -18.14 -13.59 4.26
N TYR A 24 -17.75 -13.15 3.07
CA TYR A 24 -18.26 -11.93 2.42
C TYR A 24 -18.83 -12.22 1.02
N PRO A 25 -19.87 -13.10 0.88
CA PRO A 25 -20.39 -13.51 -0.42
C PRO A 25 -21.03 -12.37 -1.24
N GLN A 26 -21.28 -11.21 -0.61
CA GLN A 26 -21.80 -10.02 -1.25
C GLN A 26 -20.71 -9.19 -1.99
N LEU A 27 -19.43 -9.56 -1.84
CA LEU A 27 -18.29 -8.91 -2.45
C LEU A 27 -17.64 -9.81 -3.51
N GLU A 28 -17.16 -9.22 -4.58
CA GLU A 28 -16.31 -9.87 -5.59
C GLU A 28 -14.86 -9.48 -5.34
N PHE A 29 -14.03 -10.44 -4.94
CA PHE A 29 -12.60 -10.18 -4.69
C PHE A 29 -11.75 -10.45 -5.92
N ILE A 30 -10.90 -9.50 -6.27
CA ILE A 30 -9.98 -9.53 -7.39
C ILE A 30 -8.56 -9.44 -6.85
N TYR A 31 -7.76 -10.48 -7.07
CA TYR A 31 -6.39 -10.55 -6.53
C TYR A 31 -5.36 -10.29 -7.61
N SER A 32 -4.63 -9.19 -7.44
CA SER A 32 -3.50 -8.84 -8.29
C SER A 32 -2.16 -9.16 -7.60
N GLY A 33 -1.21 -9.65 -8.38
CA GLY A 33 0.16 -9.93 -7.94
C GLY A 33 1.15 -9.68 -9.07
N HIS A 34 2.43 -9.60 -8.74
CA HIS A 34 3.50 -9.24 -9.67
C HIS A 34 3.53 -10.08 -10.98
N ARG A 35 3.07 -11.34 -10.93
CA ARG A 35 3.02 -12.19 -12.13
C ARG A 35 1.96 -11.74 -13.15
N ASN A 36 0.93 -11.03 -12.70
CA ASN A 36 -0.19 -10.61 -13.53
C ASN A 36 -0.11 -9.13 -13.91
N HIS A 37 0.33 -8.30 -12.94
CA HIS A 37 0.43 -6.85 -13.11
C HIS A 37 1.67 -6.35 -12.36
N ASP A 38 2.54 -5.68 -13.09
CA ASP A 38 3.70 -4.99 -12.53
C ASP A 38 3.28 -3.57 -12.08
N LEU A 39 3.00 -3.42 -10.80
CA LEU A 39 2.52 -2.15 -10.24
C LEU A 39 3.57 -1.02 -10.25
N THR A 40 4.82 -1.31 -10.62
CA THR A 40 5.84 -0.27 -10.85
C THR A 40 5.69 0.39 -12.22
N LYS A 41 4.79 -0.13 -13.07
CA LYS A 41 4.49 0.40 -14.40
C LYS A 41 3.11 1.03 -14.40
N GLU A 42 3.04 2.32 -14.68
CA GLU A 42 1.79 3.06 -14.72
C GLU A 42 0.75 2.43 -15.67
N SER A 43 1.17 2.03 -16.86
CA SER A 43 0.30 1.39 -17.86
C SER A 43 -0.34 0.10 -17.35
N GLU A 44 0.37 -0.69 -16.55
CA GLU A 44 -0.15 -1.91 -15.95
C GLU A 44 -1.16 -1.62 -14.82
N VAL A 45 -0.90 -0.59 -14.01
CA VAL A 45 -1.85 -0.14 -12.97
C VAL A 45 -3.11 0.39 -13.64
N ARG A 46 -2.98 1.25 -14.65
CA ARG A 46 -4.11 1.74 -15.42
C ARG A 46 -4.94 0.60 -16.01
N ARG A 47 -4.28 -0.37 -16.68
CA ARG A 47 -4.95 -1.55 -17.24
C ARG A 47 -5.71 -2.35 -16.17
N LEU A 48 -5.12 -2.52 -14.99
CA LEU A 48 -5.75 -3.20 -13.86
C LEU A 48 -7.05 -2.51 -13.43
N PHE A 49 -7.04 -1.19 -13.31
CA PHE A 49 -8.22 -0.43 -12.94
C PHE A 49 -9.25 -0.35 -14.08
N ASP A 50 -8.82 -0.20 -15.33
CA ASP A 50 -9.69 -0.24 -16.51
C ASP A 50 -10.47 -1.55 -16.60
N GLN A 51 -9.78 -2.66 -16.41
CA GLN A 51 -10.35 -4.01 -16.53
C GLN A 51 -11.33 -4.33 -15.41
N HIS A 52 -11.01 -3.93 -14.18
CA HIS A 52 -11.75 -4.41 -13.01
C HIS A 52 -12.67 -3.36 -12.39
N LYS A 53 -12.42 -2.07 -12.60
CA LYS A 53 -13.23 -0.94 -12.05
C LYS A 53 -13.64 -1.17 -10.60
N PRO A 54 -12.66 -1.30 -9.67
CA PRO A 54 -12.95 -1.67 -8.30
C PRO A 54 -13.70 -0.59 -7.54
N ASP A 55 -14.64 -0.99 -6.69
CA ASP A 55 -15.31 -0.10 -5.72
C ASP A 55 -14.43 0.15 -4.49
N TYR A 56 -13.64 -0.85 -4.11
CA TYR A 56 -12.74 -0.83 -2.95
C TYR A 56 -11.36 -1.36 -3.31
N VAL A 57 -10.33 -0.85 -2.62
CA VAL A 57 -8.94 -1.30 -2.80
C VAL A 57 -8.32 -1.64 -1.46
N ILE A 58 -7.75 -2.83 -1.37
CA ILE A 58 -6.85 -3.26 -0.27
C ILE A 58 -5.44 -3.36 -0.87
N HIS A 59 -4.61 -2.35 -0.58
CA HIS A 59 -3.28 -2.25 -1.15
C HIS A 59 -2.23 -2.83 -0.20
N THR A 60 -1.91 -4.11 -0.41
CA THR A 60 -0.89 -4.83 0.38
C THR A 60 0.40 -5.08 -0.38
N ALA A 61 0.44 -4.72 -1.67
CA ALA A 61 1.65 -4.92 -2.47
C ALA A 61 2.79 -4.06 -1.94
N ALA A 62 3.93 -4.68 -1.72
CA ALA A 62 5.16 -4.01 -1.38
C ALA A 62 6.37 -4.88 -1.78
N ARG A 63 7.47 -4.24 -2.14
CA ARG A 63 8.75 -4.90 -2.27
C ARG A 63 9.42 -4.88 -0.89
N VAL A 64 9.43 -6.02 -0.24
CA VAL A 64 10.00 -6.22 1.10
C VAL A 64 11.11 -7.27 1.06
N GLY A 65 12.03 -7.25 2.01
CA GLY A 65 13.13 -8.21 1.97
C GLY A 65 13.94 -8.33 3.26
N GLY A 66 13.47 -7.82 4.38
CA GLY A 66 14.19 -7.81 5.64
C GLY A 66 15.44 -6.92 5.61
N ILE A 67 16.20 -6.91 6.72
CA ILE A 67 17.36 -6.02 6.93
C ILE A 67 18.42 -6.21 5.85
N GLY A 68 18.78 -7.44 5.53
CA GLY A 68 19.83 -7.72 4.54
C GLY A 68 19.53 -7.14 3.17
N ARG A 69 18.28 -7.26 2.71
CA ARG A 69 17.87 -6.71 1.41
C ARG A 69 17.72 -5.19 1.45
N ASN A 70 17.23 -4.64 2.55
CA ASN A 70 17.14 -3.19 2.71
C ASN A 70 18.52 -2.52 2.64
N LEU A 71 19.55 -3.17 3.17
CA LEU A 71 20.93 -2.69 3.11
C LEU A 71 21.58 -2.89 1.73
N SER A 72 21.29 -4.00 1.05
CA SER A 72 21.95 -4.32 -0.23
C SER A 72 21.29 -3.67 -1.44
N THR A 73 20.00 -3.35 -1.38
CA THR A 73 19.24 -2.77 -2.51
C THR A 73 18.35 -1.59 -2.09
N PRO A 74 18.88 -0.57 -1.39
CA PRO A 74 18.07 0.52 -0.84
C PRO A 74 17.37 1.35 -1.92
N ALA A 75 18.03 1.61 -3.04
CA ALA A 75 17.45 2.36 -4.16
C ALA A 75 16.26 1.63 -4.78
N GLU A 76 16.36 0.32 -5.01
CA GLU A 76 15.24 -0.46 -5.52
C GLU A 76 14.09 -0.55 -4.53
N GLN A 77 14.39 -0.69 -3.22
CA GLN A 77 13.37 -0.72 -2.18
C GLN A 77 12.55 0.58 -2.18
N TYR A 78 13.23 1.72 -2.26
CA TYR A 78 12.56 3.02 -2.34
C TYR A 78 11.77 3.16 -3.63
N TYR A 79 12.45 3.05 -4.76
CA TYR A 79 11.89 3.30 -6.10
C TYR A 79 10.66 2.45 -6.40
N CYS A 80 10.75 1.13 -6.22
CA CYS A 80 9.62 0.24 -6.53
C CYS A 80 8.43 0.51 -5.61
N ASN A 81 8.64 0.74 -4.32
CA ASN A 81 7.55 1.00 -3.40
C ASN A 81 6.89 2.36 -3.65
N ILE A 82 7.67 3.41 -3.93
CA ILE A 82 7.12 4.73 -4.26
C ILE A 82 6.24 4.65 -5.51
N LEU A 83 6.70 4.00 -6.58
CA LEU A 83 5.90 3.87 -7.79
C LEU A 83 4.60 3.09 -7.55
N MET A 84 4.69 1.90 -6.94
CA MET A 84 3.51 1.09 -6.67
C MET A 84 2.47 1.84 -5.84
N ASN A 85 2.91 2.44 -4.74
CA ASN A 85 2.03 3.17 -3.84
C ASN A 85 1.39 4.39 -4.55
N SER A 86 2.23 5.19 -5.23
CA SER A 86 1.78 6.41 -5.90
C SER A 86 0.78 6.11 -7.00
N TYR A 87 1.04 5.13 -7.85
CA TYR A 87 0.11 4.77 -8.92
C TYR A 87 -1.19 4.19 -8.38
N VAL A 88 -1.13 3.24 -7.44
CA VAL A 88 -2.36 2.61 -6.92
C VAL A 88 -3.27 3.64 -6.25
N ILE A 89 -2.72 4.54 -5.41
CA ILE A 89 -3.50 5.59 -4.74
C ILE A 89 -4.07 6.58 -5.75
N HIS A 90 -3.26 6.99 -6.75
CA HIS A 90 -3.68 7.92 -7.79
C HIS A 90 -4.81 7.35 -8.65
N TYR A 91 -4.62 6.13 -9.17
CA TYR A 91 -5.64 5.48 -9.99
C TYR A 91 -6.90 5.12 -9.21
N ALA A 92 -6.79 4.80 -7.93
CA ALA A 92 -7.97 4.65 -7.08
C ALA A 92 -8.82 5.94 -7.06
N HIS A 93 -8.17 7.10 -6.99
CA HIS A 93 -8.88 8.39 -7.08
C HIS A 93 -9.50 8.61 -8.47
N LEU A 94 -8.73 8.45 -9.54
CA LEU A 94 -9.21 8.66 -10.91
C LEU A 94 -10.41 7.78 -11.27
N TYR A 95 -10.49 6.57 -10.71
CA TYR A 95 -11.58 5.61 -10.95
C TYR A 95 -12.70 5.67 -9.90
N GLY A 96 -12.68 6.66 -9.03
CA GLY A 96 -13.76 6.90 -8.06
C GLY A 96 -13.90 5.79 -7.02
N VAL A 97 -12.78 5.16 -6.62
CA VAL A 97 -12.77 4.14 -5.55
C VAL A 97 -13.36 4.71 -4.27
N LYS A 98 -14.39 4.06 -3.73
CA LYS A 98 -15.15 4.49 -2.56
C LYS A 98 -14.31 4.48 -1.28
N LYS A 99 -13.43 3.48 -1.13
CA LYS A 99 -12.52 3.36 0.01
C LYS A 99 -11.26 2.62 -0.41
N LEU A 100 -10.11 3.14 0.03
CA LEU A 100 -8.81 2.49 -0.12
C LEU A 100 -8.20 2.28 1.26
N LEU A 101 -7.67 1.08 1.49
CA LEU A 101 -6.85 0.73 2.64
C LEU A 101 -5.45 0.40 2.13
N ALA A 102 -4.44 1.18 2.52
CA ALA A 102 -3.04 0.91 2.25
C ALA A 102 -2.31 0.52 3.54
N PHE A 103 -1.39 -0.43 3.42
CA PHE A 103 -0.60 -0.89 4.57
C PHE A 103 0.73 -0.13 4.65
N SER A 104 0.93 0.57 5.76
CA SER A 104 2.20 1.15 6.14
C SER A 104 3.11 0.09 6.80
N SER A 105 3.96 0.47 7.72
CA SER A 105 4.87 -0.45 8.43
C SER A 105 5.36 0.18 9.72
N VAL A 106 5.56 -0.63 10.74
CA VAL A 106 6.25 -0.19 11.98
C VAL A 106 7.67 0.32 11.73
N CYS A 107 8.32 -0.11 10.64
CA CYS A 107 9.62 0.43 10.21
C CYS A 107 9.57 1.93 9.87
N ALA A 108 8.38 2.50 9.65
CA ALA A 108 8.20 3.91 9.34
C ALA A 108 8.32 4.81 10.58
N PHE A 109 8.22 4.27 11.79
CA PHE A 109 8.40 5.04 13.02
C PHE A 109 9.86 5.48 13.23
N PRO A 110 10.08 6.56 14.00
CA PRO A 110 11.42 6.98 14.39
C PRO A 110 12.19 5.88 15.11
N ALA A 111 13.50 5.83 14.88
CA ALA A 111 14.38 4.95 15.65
C ALA A 111 14.35 5.34 17.13
N GLY A 112 14.11 4.35 18.01
CA GLY A 112 14.04 4.61 19.46
C GLY A 112 12.73 5.24 19.93
N ALA A 113 11.67 5.24 19.12
CA ALA A 113 10.35 5.69 19.56
C ALA A 113 9.87 4.87 20.78
N GLU A 114 9.53 5.53 21.87
CA GLU A 114 9.00 4.88 23.08
C GLU A 114 7.55 4.41 22.89
N SER A 115 6.82 5.06 22.00
CA SER A 115 5.44 4.73 21.64
C SER A 115 5.29 4.73 20.13
N LEU A 116 4.51 3.77 19.61
CA LEU A 116 4.16 3.65 18.20
C LEU A 116 2.81 4.34 17.91
N SER A 117 2.62 5.55 18.43
CA SER A 117 1.47 6.38 18.11
C SER A 117 1.56 6.88 16.68
N GLU A 118 0.46 6.84 15.93
CA GLU A 118 0.41 7.34 14.55
C GLU A 118 0.81 8.81 14.44
N ASP A 119 0.51 9.63 15.46
CA ASP A 119 0.91 11.04 15.51
C ASP A 119 2.43 11.24 15.53
N ALA A 120 3.18 10.27 16.07
CA ALA A 120 4.64 10.31 16.15
C ALA A 120 5.33 9.74 14.89
N LEU A 121 4.60 9.34 13.86
CA LEU A 121 5.15 8.68 12.68
C LEU A 121 6.26 9.51 11.99
N HIS A 122 6.16 10.83 12.04
CA HIS A 122 7.06 11.76 11.37
C HIS A 122 8.03 12.49 12.30
N ASP A 123 8.07 12.19 13.59
CA ASP A 123 8.80 12.97 14.62
C ASP A 123 10.32 12.74 14.64
N GLY A 124 10.86 11.90 13.78
CA GLY A 124 12.29 11.64 13.70
C GLY A 124 12.66 10.67 12.58
N GLU A 125 13.97 10.40 12.47
CA GLU A 125 14.51 9.50 11.46
C GLU A 125 14.16 8.03 11.77
N PRO A 126 13.74 7.25 10.78
CA PRO A 126 13.56 5.82 10.95
C PRO A 126 14.91 5.12 11.13
N TYR A 127 14.88 3.87 11.61
CA TYR A 127 16.09 3.11 11.83
C TYR A 127 16.92 3.00 10.52
N PRO A 128 18.24 3.29 10.56
CA PRO A 128 19.08 3.43 9.36
C PRO A 128 19.01 2.25 8.39
N ALA A 129 18.96 1.01 8.90
CA ALA A 129 18.89 -0.18 8.05
C ALA A 129 17.57 -0.31 7.26
N HIS A 130 16.54 0.43 7.64
CA HIS A 130 15.24 0.45 6.97
C HIS A 130 14.93 1.75 6.27
N HIS A 131 15.83 2.73 6.31
CA HIS A 131 15.60 4.12 5.92
C HIS A 131 14.82 4.25 4.59
N SER A 132 15.33 3.72 3.50
CA SER A 132 14.71 3.84 2.17
C SER A 132 13.31 3.21 2.11
N TYR A 133 13.14 2.03 2.69
CA TYR A 133 11.83 1.37 2.78
C TYR A 133 10.87 2.16 3.67
N ALA A 134 11.33 2.59 4.84
CA ALA A 134 10.55 3.35 5.80
C ALA A 134 9.99 4.65 5.20
N TYR A 135 10.83 5.41 4.51
CA TYR A 135 10.38 6.62 3.82
C TYR A 135 9.39 6.32 2.70
N SER A 136 9.57 5.24 1.95
CA SER A 136 8.57 4.85 0.95
C SER A 136 7.21 4.54 1.58
N LYS A 137 7.18 4.08 2.83
CA LYS A 137 5.96 3.84 3.59
C LYS A 137 5.38 5.12 4.22
N ARG A 138 6.21 6.03 4.72
CA ARG A 138 5.77 7.37 5.15
C ARG A 138 5.09 8.14 4.03
N MET A 139 5.58 8.02 2.79
CA MET A 139 4.97 8.69 1.63
C MET A 139 3.57 8.20 1.31
N VAL A 140 3.19 6.99 1.71
CA VAL A 140 1.78 6.53 1.63
C VAL A 140 0.88 7.42 2.48
N ASP A 141 1.30 7.69 3.72
CA ASP A 141 0.55 8.54 4.64
C ASP A 141 0.44 9.98 4.09
N VAL A 142 1.56 10.55 3.67
CA VAL A 142 1.62 11.89 3.06
C VAL A 142 0.72 11.99 1.83
N GLN A 143 0.77 11.02 0.93
CA GLN A 143 -0.05 11.03 -0.28
C GLN A 143 -1.54 10.89 0.05
N ILE A 144 -1.92 9.98 0.93
CA ILE A 144 -3.30 9.79 1.37
C ILE A 144 -3.82 11.06 2.04
N GLY A 145 -3.03 11.69 2.92
CA GLY A 145 -3.37 12.95 3.57
C GLY A 145 -3.64 14.08 2.56
N ALA A 146 -2.77 14.21 1.55
CA ALA A 146 -2.94 15.18 0.47
C ALA A 146 -4.25 14.95 -0.32
N TYR A 147 -4.53 13.69 -0.68
CA TYR A 147 -5.75 13.34 -1.42
C TYR A 147 -7.02 13.52 -0.57
N LYS A 148 -6.97 13.20 0.71
CA LYS A 148 -8.09 13.49 1.64
C LYS A 148 -8.37 14.99 1.70
N LYS A 149 -7.32 15.80 1.86
CA LYS A 149 -7.45 17.26 1.96
C LYS A 149 -7.99 17.89 0.67
N GLN A 150 -7.50 17.45 -0.47
CA GLN A 150 -7.86 18.07 -1.76
C GLN A 150 -9.16 17.54 -2.34
N HIS A 151 -9.45 16.25 -2.19
CA HIS A 151 -10.51 15.55 -2.89
C HIS A 151 -11.57 14.93 -1.99
N GLY A 152 -11.40 14.96 -0.66
CA GLY A 152 -12.36 14.40 0.29
C GLY A 152 -12.48 12.87 0.24
N VAL A 153 -11.47 12.16 -0.26
CA VAL A 153 -11.50 10.70 -0.43
C VAL A 153 -11.49 9.96 0.92
N ASN A 154 -12.13 8.79 0.98
CA ASN A 154 -12.12 7.91 2.15
C ASN A 154 -10.99 6.88 2.06
N TYR A 155 -9.75 7.34 2.16
CA TYR A 155 -8.56 6.49 2.11
C TYR A 155 -7.87 6.43 3.46
N LEU A 156 -7.33 5.26 3.80
CA LEU A 156 -6.66 5.02 5.08
C LEU A 156 -5.26 4.45 4.83
N SER A 157 -4.29 4.99 5.56
CA SER A 157 -2.99 4.37 5.78
C SER A 157 -3.08 3.61 7.10
N LEU A 158 -2.97 2.29 7.05
CA LEU A 158 -3.03 1.44 8.24
C LEU A 158 -1.62 0.99 8.62
N ILE A 159 -1.24 1.28 9.83
CA ILE A 159 -0.04 0.72 10.44
C ILE A 159 -0.55 -0.44 11.31
N HIS A 160 -0.25 -1.67 10.92
CA HIS A 160 -0.58 -2.81 11.76
C HIS A 160 0.52 -3.01 12.81
N ILE A 161 0.13 -3.27 13.97
CA ILE A 161 0.98 -3.61 15.12
C ILE A 161 0.81 -5.09 15.41
#